data_bc9321e87e98e88415dd7067df735aaf
#
_entry.id   bc9321e87e98e88415dd7067df735aaf
#
_cell.length_a   1.000
_cell.length_b   1.000
_cell.length_c   1.000
_cell.angle_alpha   90.00
_cell.angle_beta   90.00
_cell.angle_gamma   90.00
#
_symmetry.space_group_name_H-M   'P 1'
#
loop_
_entity.id
_entity.type
_entity.pdbx_description
1 polymer ?
#
loop_
_entity_poly.entity_id
_entity_poly.type
_entity_poly.pdbx_seq_one_letter_code
_entity_poly.pdbx_strand_id
1 'polypeptide(L)'
;MTPLFRRILRERRSIILPLAGVAVLNVAVYLLVVYPLSLRASATEGRQTFAARQLTAAQREYEAARAMLTSKDRADAELRTFYGEVLPADLAGARRITYARLAQLAHEADLSYDRRSYDPNANYEGSLQKVRITMVLEGEYRNVRRFIHALETAPEFVVIEEMSLTEGTDANAPLTLTLELATYFRAEGNGS
;
A
#
# COMPACT_ATOMS: atom_id res chain seq x y z
N MET A 1 8.05 39.48 -66.58
CA MET A 1 8.13 40.74 -65.79
C MET A 1 7.75 41.89 -66.68
N THR A 2 6.54 42.42 -66.47
CA THR A 2 5.82 43.29 -67.39
C THR A 2 6.50 44.66 -67.57
N PRO A 3 6.62 45.17 -68.82
CA PRO A 3 7.30 46.41 -69.14
C PRO A 3 6.73 47.67 -68.44
N LEU A 4 5.51 47.55 -67.95
CA LEU A 4 4.80 48.57 -67.17
C LEU A 4 5.50 48.91 -65.83
N PHE A 5 6.13 47.94 -65.14
CA PHE A 5 6.80 48.16 -63.86
C PHE A 5 8.05 49.06 -64.02
N ARG A 6 8.81 48.91 -65.12
CA ARG A 6 9.99 49.72 -65.39
C ARG A 6 9.64 51.20 -65.71
N ARG A 7 8.45 51.46 -66.28
CA ARG A 7 8.01 52.80 -66.63
C ARG A 7 7.54 53.58 -65.43
N ILE A 8 6.87 52.96 -64.51
CA ILE A 8 6.41 53.54 -63.20
C ILE A 8 7.61 53.84 -62.30
N LEU A 9 8.61 52.98 -62.27
CA LEU A 9 9.83 53.21 -61.45
C LEU A 9 10.65 54.41 -61.92
N ARG A 10 10.59 54.79 -63.22
CA ARG A 10 11.38 55.88 -63.80
C ARG A 10 10.72 57.24 -63.58
N GLU A 11 9.42 57.30 -63.61
CA GLU A 11 8.67 58.57 -63.56
C GLU A 11 8.42 59.07 -62.10
N ARG A 12 8.46 58.17 -61.09
CA ARG A 12 8.23 58.51 -59.68
C ARG A 12 9.45 58.18 -58.77
N ARG A 13 10.60 58.13 -59.32
CA ARG A 13 11.84 57.87 -58.57
C ARG A 13 12.00 58.72 -57.29
N SER A 14 11.54 59.95 -57.30
CA SER A 14 11.61 60.89 -56.18
C SER A 14 10.75 60.51 -55.01
N ILE A 15 9.67 59.67 -55.20
CA ILE A 15 8.79 59.26 -54.12
C ILE A 15 9.04 57.79 -53.73
N ILE A 16 9.42 56.96 -54.70
CA ILE A 16 9.63 55.53 -54.48
C ILE A 16 10.94 55.25 -53.70
N LEU A 17 11.97 56.04 -53.94
CA LEU A 17 13.26 55.88 -53.26
C LEU A 17 13.18 56.13 -51.75
N PRO A 18 12.57 57.24 -51.25
CA PRO A 18 12.42 57.43 -49.81
C PRO A 18 11.46 56.43 -49.18
N LEU A 19 10.40 55.99 -49.91
CA LEU A 19 9.47 54.97 -49.40
C LEU A 19 10.17 53.60 -49.28
N ALA A 20 10.97 53.21 -50.23
CA ALA A 20 11.77 52.00 -50.16
C ALA A 20 12.83 52.10 -49.03
N GLY A 21 13.44 53.27 -48.81
CA GLY A 21 14.34 53.52 -47.70
C GLY A 21 13.70 53.34 -46.34
N VAL A 22 12.48 53.88 -46.16
CA VAL A 22 11.69 53.69 -44.94
C VAL A 22 11.31 52.23 -44.74
N ALA A 23 10.91 51.51 -45.79
CA ALA A 23 10.61 50.10 -45.69
C ALA A 23 11.82 49.24 -45.27
N VAL A 24 12.98 49.51 -45.87
CA VAL A 24 14.25 48.85 -45.52
C VAL A 24 14.67 49.18 -44.08
N LEU A 25 14.52 50.43 -43.66
CA LEU A 25 14.80 50.88 -42.29
C LEU A 25 13.88 50.13 -41.29
N ASN A 26 12.60 50.05 -41.61
CA ASN A 26 11.62 49.33 -40.74
C ASN A 26 11.98 47.86 -40.58
N VAL A 27 12.33 47.17 -41.68
CA VAL A 27 12.79 45.79 -41.67
C VAL A 27 14.09 45.63 -40.89
N ALA A 28 15.01 46.57 -41.04
CA ALA A 28 16.30 46.59 -40.32
C ALA A 28 16.08 46.75 -38.79
N VAL A 29 15.21 47.67 -38.39
CA VAL A 29 14.82 47.85 -36.99
C VAL A 29 14.12 46.58 -36.43
N TYR A 30 13.25 45.99 -37.20
CA TYR A 30 12.58 44.75 -36.78
C TYR A 30 13.58 43.61 -36.56
N LEU A 31 14.50 43.39 -37.49
CA LEU A 31 15.51 42.32 -37.40
C LEU A 31 16.56 42.58 -36.32
N LEU A 32 16.96 43.84 -36.10
CA LEU A 32 18.04 44.18 -35.16
C LEU A 32 17.53 44.36 -33.73
N VAL A 33 16.29 44.78 -33.52
CA VAL A 33 15.75 45.11 -32.19
C VAL A 33 14.68 44.10 -31.74
N VAL A 34 13.63 43.90 -32.55
CA VAL A 34 12.48 43.09 -32.13
C VAL A 34 12.83 41.61 -32.12
N TYR A 35 13.55 41.13 -33.12
CA TYR A 35 13.90 39.71 -33.21
C TYR A 35 14.79 39.22 -32.06
N PRO A 36 15.93 39.90 -31.71
CA PRO A 36 16.72 39.44 -30.58
C PRO A 36 16.06 39.64 -29.22
N LEU A 37 15.15 40.62 -29.11
CA LEU A 37 14.39 40.84 -27.85
C LEU A 37 13.36 39.78 -27.63
N SER A 38 12.65 39.33 -28.66
CA SER A 38 11.66 38.23 -28.57
C SER A 38 12.33 36.90 -28.21
N LEU A 39 13.52 36.60 -28.72
CA LEU A 39 14.28 35.41 -28.35
C LEU A 39 14.75 35.43 -26.89
N ARG A 40 15.09 36.58 -26.35
CA ARG A 40 15.46 36.72 -24.93
C ARG A 40 14.26 36.59 -24.00
N ALA A 41 13.09 37.13 -24.38
CA ALA A 41 11.87 37.00 -23.59
C ALA A 41 11.42 35.54 -23.49
N SER A 42 11.39 34.81 -24.61
CA SER A 42 11.02 33.39 -24.62
C SER A 42 12.00 32.49 -23.86
N ALA A 43 13.29 32.81 -23.88
CA ALA A 43 14.29 32.07 -23.12
C ALA A 43 14.15 32.26 -21.60
N THR A 44 13.67 33.42 -21.16
CA THR A 44 13.46 33.72 -19.74
C THR A 44 12.20 33.00 -19.21
N GLU A 45 11.14 32.99 -19.98
CA GLU A 45 9.92 32.24 -19.66
C GLU A 45 10.19 30.73 -19.57
N GLY A 46 11.00 30.20 -20.50
CA GLY A 46 11.41 28.79 -20.46
C GLY A 46 12.21 28.45 -19.20
N ARG A 47 13.08 29.32 -18.72
CA ARG A 47 13.84 29.10 -17.48
C ARG A 47 12.96 29.16 -16.24
N GLN A 48 11.99 30.05 -16.17
CA GLN A 48 11.05 30.15 -15.05
C GLN A 48 10.16 28.91 -14.95
N THR A 49 9.61 28.44 -16.08
CA THR A 49 8.78 27.23 -16.11
C THR A 49 9.57 25.97 -15.77
N PHE A 50 10.83 25.90 -16.21
CA PHE A 50 11.73 24.80 -15.87
C PHE A 50 12.07 24.80 -14.38
N ALA A 51 12.43 25.93 -13.80
CA ALA A 51 12.71 26.07 -12.37
C ALA A 51 11.47 25.73 -11.50
N ALA A 52 10.29 26.19 -11.91
CA ALA A 52 9.04 25.87 -11.23
C ALA A 52 8.73 24.36 -11.27
N ARG A 53 8.95 23.72 -12.41
CA ARG A 53 8.79 22.25 -12.53
C ARG A 53 9.78 21.48 -11.66
N GLN A 54 11.04 21.90 -11.60
CA GLN A 54 12.04 21.28 -10.74
C GLN A 54 11.69 21.44 -9.27
N LEU A 55 11.22 22.62 -8.85
CA LEU A 55 10.77 22.85 -7.47
C LEU A 55 9.60 21.94 -7.11
N THR A 56 8.60 21.85 -8.00
CA THR A 56 7.44 20.98 -7.79
C THR A 56 7.84 19.50 -7.73
N ALA A 57 8.78 19.07 -8.58
CA ALA A 57 9.30 17.70 -8.55
C ALA A 57 10.03 17.42 -7.23
N ALA A 58 10.93 18.29 -6.81
CA ALA A 58 11.66 18.16 -5.55
C ALA A 58 10.73 18.17 -4.32
N GLN A 59 9.68 18.99 -4.34
CA GLN A 59 8.67 18.99 -3.28
C GLN A 59 7.92 17.66 -3.20
N ARG A 60 7.50 17.11 -4.34
CA ARG A 60 6.84 15.79 -4.38
C ARG A 60 7.74 14.66 -3.88
N GLU A 61 9.01 14.66 -4.27
CA GLU A 61 9.99 13.69 -3.79
C GLU A 61 10.20 13.81 -2.28
N TYR A 62 10.30 15.03 -1.76
CA TYR A 62 10.43 15.28 -0.33
C TYR A 62 9.18 14.80 0.46
N GLU A 63 7.98 15.12 -0.04
CA GLU A 63 6.72 14.68 0.58
C GLU A 63 6.59 13.15 0.54
N ALA A 64 6.95 12.51 -0.57
CA ALA A 64 6.96 11.05 -0.69
C ALA A 64 7.96 10.40 0.27
N ALA A 65 9.17 10.93 0.37
CA ALA A 65 10.18 10.43 1.31
C ALA A 65 9.74 10.60 2.77
N ARG A 66 9.14 11.74 3.11
CA ARG A 66 8.59 11.99 4.45
C ARG A 66 7.42 11.05 4.79
N ALA A 67 6.51 10.84 3.85
CA ALA A 67 5.41 9.89 4.02
C ALA A 67 5.93 8.46 4.24
N MET A 68 6.97 8.06 3.53
CA MET A 68 7.61 6.75 3.68
C MET A 68 8.25 6.57 5.07
N LEU A 69 8.94 7.59 5.60
CA LEU A 69 9.50 7.57 6.95
C LEU A 69 8.40 7.45 8.00
N THR A 70 7.34 8.26 7.89
CA THR A 70 6.21 8.20 8.83
C THR A 70 5.51 6.84 8.79
N SER A 71 5.36 6.25 7.60
CA SER A 71 4.77 4.92 7.44
C SER A 71 5.64 3.83 8.06
N LYS A 72 6.97 3.95 7.94
CA LYS A 72 7.93 3.05 8.57
C LYS A 72 7.85 3.14 10.10
N ASP A 73 7.90 4.34 10.66
CA ASP A 73 7.83 4.55 12.11
C ASP A 73 6.52 3.98 12.69
N ARG A 74 5.41 4.15 11.95
CA ARG A 74 4.12 3.58 12.32
C ARG A 74 4.15 2.06 12.27
N ALA A 75 4.67 1.46 11.20
CA ALA A 75 4.79 0.01 11.07
C ALA A 75 5.68 -0.57 12.18
N ASP A 76 6.81 0.08 12.51
CA ASP A 76 7.69 -0.33 13.59
C ASP A 76 6.99 -0.25 14.97
N ALA A 77 6.15 0.76 15.20
CA ALA A 77 5.37 0.88 16.43
C ALA A 77 4.28 -0.21 16.50
N GLU A 78 3.54 -0.45 15.43
CA GLU A 78 2.53 -1.50 15.35
C GLU A 78 3.15 -2.90 15.56
N LEU A 79 4.31 -3.16 14.97
CA LEU A 79 5.08 -4.39 15.22
C LEU A 79 5.49 -4.56 16.67
N ARG A 80 5.98 -3.51 17.32
CA ARG A 80 6.35 -3.57 18.75
C ARG A 80 5.15 -3.89 19.63
N THR A 81 4.00 -3.28 19.34
CA THR A 81 2.74 -3.57 20.06
C THR A 81 2.32 -5.01 19.82
N PHE A 82 2.35 -5.49 18.58
CA PHE A 82 2.03 -6.86 18.25
C PHE A 82 2.92 -7.86 18.99
N TYR A 83 4.24 -7.68 18.93
CA TYR A 83 5.20 -8.56 19.62
C TYR A 83 5.16 -8.43 21.14
N GLY A 84 4.78 -7.28 21.69
CA GLY A 84 4.78 -7.01 23.14
C GLY A 84 3.48 -7.37 23.83
N GLU A 85 2.35 -7.11 23.18
CA GLU A 85 1.03 -7.17 23.82
C GLU A 85 0.16 -8.32 23.29
N VAL A 86 0.25 -8.61 21.99
CA VAL A 86 -0.63 -9.61 21.36
C VAL A 86 0.00 -11.00 21.39
N LEU A 87 1.32 -11.07 21.20
CA LEU A 87 1.99 -12.36 21.08
C LEU A 87 2.44 -12.88 22.45
N PRO A 88 2.09 -14.13 22.84
CA PRO A 88 2.57 -14.74 24.08
C PRO A 88 4.10 -14.75 24.15
N ALA A 89 4.61 -14.46 25.32
CA ALA A 89 6.06 -14.38 25.53
C ALA A 89 6.74 -15.76 25.53
N ASP A 90 5.99 -16.80 25.91
CA ASP A 90 6.50 -18.15 26.08
C ASP A 90 5.46 -19.23 25.70
N LEU A 91 5.91 -20.45 25.57
CA LEU A 91 5.07 -21.61 25.30
C LEU A 91 4.01 -21.84 26.39
N ALA A 92 4.33 -21.57 27.66
CA ALA A 92 3.42 -21.78 28.77
C ALA A 92 2.25 -20.78 28.72
N GLY A 93 2.53 -19.51 28.38
CA GLY A 93 1.54 -18.47 28.13
C GLY A 93 0.64 -18.83 26.94
N ALA A 94 1.24 -19.21 25.82
CA ALA A 94 0.52 -19.64 24.63
C ALA A 94 -0.43 -20.80 24.95
N ARG A 95 0.05 -21.81 25.65
CA ARG A 95 -0.77 -22.95 26.10
C ARG A 95 -1.92 -22.50 27.00
N ARG A 96 -1.64 -21.74 28.04
CA ARG A 96 -2.66 -21.33 29.01
C ARG A 96 -3.79 -20.56 28.35
N ILE A 97 -3.45 -19.59 27.49
CA ILE A 97 -4.42 -18.77 26.77
C ILE A 97 -5.25 -19.67 25.85
N THR A 98 -4.59 -20.48 25.03
CA THR A 98 -5.26 -21.29 24.02
C THR A 98 -6.11 -22.40 24.62
N TYR A 99 -5.60 -23.10 25.65
CA TYR A 99 -6.33 -24.22 26.26
C TYR A 99 -7.61 -23.80 27.00
N ALA A 100 -7.49 -22.80 27.86
CA ALA A 100 -8.61 -22.35 28.66
C ALA A 100 -9.66 -21.65 27.77
N ARG A 101 -9.18 -20.78 26.88
CA ARG A 101 -10.08 -19.94 26.10
C ARG A 101 -10.83 -20.71 25.00
N LEU A 102 -10.15 -21.57 24.25
CA LEU A 102 -10.81 -22.40 23.23
C LEU A 102 -11.88 -23.33 23.82
N ALA A 103 -11.58 -23.94 24.96
CA ALA A 103 -12.58 -24.78 25.65
C ALA A 103 -13.77 -23.96 26.16
N GLN A 104 -13.53 -22.77 26.67
CA GLN A 104 -14.57 -21.85 27.12
C GLN A 104 -15.44 -21.38 25.94
N LEU A 105 -14.83 -20.96 24.81
CA LEU A 105 -15.57 -20.55 23.61
C LEU A 105 -16.45 -21.69 23.05
N ALA A 106 -15.94 -22.94 23.05
CA ALA A 106 -16.71 -24.08 22.62
C ALA A 106 -17.92 -24.33 23.54
N HIS A 107 -17.73 -24.22 24.86
CA HIS A 107 -18.77 -24.34 25.83
C HIS A 107 -19.82 -23.22 25.74
N GLU A 108 -19.39 -21.98 25.58
CA GLU A 108 -20.28 -20.80 25.39
C GLU A 108 -21.09 -20.89 24.10
N ALA A 109 -20.59 -21.63 23.10
CA ALA A 109 -21.28 -21.88 21.85
C ALA A 109 -22.18 -23.14 21.89
N ASP A 110 -22.31 -23.82 23.02
CA ASP A 110 -23.03 -25.09 23.19
C ASP A 110 -22.51 -26.19 22.26
N LEU A 111 -21.19 -26.27 22.05
CA LEU A 111 -20.57 -27.36 21.31
C LEU A 111 -20.00 -28.40 22.26
N SER A 112 -20.25 -29.68 21.95
CA SER A 112 -19.62 -30.80 22.62
C SER A 112 -18.16 -30.92 22.16
N TYR A 113 -17.30 -31.16 23.12
CA TYR A 113 -15.84 -31.18 22.87
C TYR A 113 -15.37 -32.64 22.99
N ASP A 114 -15.11 -33.28 21.84
CA ASP A 114 -14.80 -34.70 21.82
C ASP A 114 -13.31 -35.00 21.95
N ARG A 115 -12.47 -34.34 21.15
CA ARG A 115 -11.04 -34.66 21.11
C ARG A 115 -10.18 -33.43 20.92
N ARG A 116 -9.02 -33.42 21.59
CA ARG A 116 -7.94 -32.45 21.38
C ARG A 116 -6.60 -33.19 21.20
N SER A 117 -5.90 -32.86 20.13
CA SER A 117 -4.54 -33.24 19.93
C SER A 117 -3.68 -31.98 19.93
N TYR A 118 -2.50 -32.12 20.52
CA TYR A 118 -1.50 -31.06 20.59
C TYR A 118 -0.19 -31.60 20.04
N ASP A 119 0.33 -30.96 19.01
CA ASP A 119 1.65 -31.26 18.48
C ASP A 119 2.64 -30.21 18.96
N PRO A 120 3.53 -30.55 19.89
CA PRO A 120 4.56 -29.65 20.39
C PRO A 120 5.73 -29.46 19.44
N ASN A 121 5.75 -30.18 18.31
CA ASN A 121 6.79 -30.02 17.29
C ASN A 121 6.57 -28.68 16.59
N ALA A 122 6.98 -27.63 17.28
CA ALA A 122 6.97 -26.28 16.76
C ALA A 122 7.91 -26.20 15.56
N ASN A 123 7.35 -26.00 14.39
CA ASN A 123 8.15 -25.59 13.24
C ASN A 123 8.65 -24.16 13.51
N TYR A 124 9.96 -23.99 13.46
CA TYR A 124 10.56 -22.67 13.63
C TYR A 124 10.38 -21.88 12.33
N GLU A 125 9.66 -20.77 12.41
CA GLU A 125 9.60 -19.77 11.35
C GLU A 125 10.33 -18.50 11.85
N GLY A 126 11.63 -18.46 11.68
CA GLY A 126 12.45 -17.32 12.13
C GLY A 126 12.49 -17.19 13.65
N SER A 127 12.05 -16.03 14.20
CA SER A 127 12.01 -15.73 15.63
C SER A 127 10.75 -16.21 16.34
N LEU A 128 9.82 -16.83 15.60
CA LEU A 128 8.55 -17.30 16.11
C LEU A 128 8.49 -18.82 16.09
N GLN A 129 7.88 -19.38 17.11
CA GLN A 129 7.54 -20.80 17.18
C GLN A 129 6.04 -20.97 17.01
N LYS A 130 5.67 -21.93 16.18
CA LYS A 130 4.28 -22.27 15.87
C LYS A 130 3.82 -23.47 16.72
N VAL A 131 2.66 -23.35 17.29
CA VAL A 131 1.95 -24.45 17.98
C VAL A 131 0.70 -24.78 17.19
N ARG A 132 0.58 -26.04 16.77
CA ARG A 132 -0.63 -26.54 16.13
C ARG A 132 -1.54 -27.21 17.17
N ILE A 133 -2.82 -26.96 17.00
CA ILE A 133 -3.88 -27.48 17.87
C ILE A 133 -4.97 -28.03 16.96
N THR A 134 -5.27 -29.32 17.12
CA THR A 134 -6.41 -29.94 16.42
C THR A 134 -7.54 -30.09 17.42
N MET A 135 -8.72 -29.59 17.07
CA MET A 135 -9.94 -29.71 17.84
C MET A 135 -11.03 -30.45 17.05
N VAL A 136 -11.73 -31.33 17.70
CA VAL A 136 -12.96 -31.96 17.17
C VAL A 136 -14.14 -31.57 18.06
N LEU A 137 -15.11 -30.91 17.47
CA LEU A 137 -16.28 -30.35 18.11
C LEU A 137 -17.54 -30.92 17.47
N GLU A 138 -18.55 -31.18 18.26
CA GLU A 138 -19.85 -31.68 17.77
C GLU A 138 -20.98 -30.76 18.20
N GLY A 139 -21.92 -30.52 17.29
CA GLY A 139 -23.08 -29.69 17.58
C GLY A 139 -23.88 -29.29 16.34
N GLU A 140 -24.84 -28.40 16.55
CA GLU A 140 -25.66 -27.87 15.48
C GLU A 140 -24.90 -26.82 14.65
N TYR A 141 -25.24 -26.66 13.38
CA TYR A 141 -24.65 -25.65 12.49
C TYR A 141 -24.66 -24.22 13.05
N ARG A 142 -25.76 -23.86 13.75
CA ARG A 142 -25.89 -22.55 14.40
C ARG A 142 -24.80 -22.34 15.45
N ASN A 143 -24.50 -23.35 16.23
CA ASN A 143 -23.53 -23.36 17.31
C ASN A 143 -22.10 -23.31 16.73
N VAL A 144 -21.84 -24.07 15.68
CA VAL A 144 -20.60 -24.00 14.91
C VAL A 144 -20.32 -22.58 14.43
N ARG A 145 -21.31 -21.92 13.80
CA ARG A 145 -21.19 -20.56 13.31
C ARG A 145 -20.94 -19.54 14.43
N ARG A 146 -21.60 -19.73 15.58
CA ARG A 146 -21.38 -18.89 16.77
C ARG A 146 -19.95 -19.04 17.29
N PHE A 147 -19.46 -20.26 17.36
CA PHE A 147 -18.09 -20.56 17.79
C PHE A 147 -17.04 -19.92 16.87
N ILE A 148 -17.16 -20.11 15.55
CA ILE A 148 -16.22 -19.49 14.59
C ILE A 148 -16.21 -17.97 14.72
N HIS A 149 -17.38 -17.34 14.80
CA HIS A 149 -17.47 -15.90 15.00
C HIS A 149 -16.82 -15.44 16.32
N ALA A 150 -17.03 -16.18 17.39
CA ALA A 150 -16.42 -15.88 18.68
C ALA A 150 -14.90 -16.06 18.65
N LEU A 151 -14.41 -17.07 17.91
CA LEU A 151 -12.99 -17.30 17.71
C LEU A 151 -12.31 -16.19 16.88
N GLU A 152 -12.95 -15.74 15.79
CA GLU A 152 -12.44 -14.66 14.93
C GLU A 152 -12.43 -13.30 15.64
N THR A 153 -13.32 -13.09 16.60
CA THR A 153 -13.40 -11.84 17.36
C THR A 153 -12.67 -11.88 18.70
N ALA A 154 -12.07 -13.02 19.03
CA ALA A 154 -11.29 -13.17 20.25
C ALA A 154 -10.01 -12.33 20.22
N PRO A 155 -9.58 -11.78 21.36
CA PRO A 155 -8.35 -10.99 21.42
C PRO A 155 -7.08 -11.84 21.30
N GLU A 156 -7.19 -13.15 21.47
CA GLU A 156 -6.09 -14.09 21.39
C GLU A 156 -5.67 -14.32 19.93
N PHE A 157 -4.35 -14.32 19.69
CA PHE A 157 -3.83 -14.58 18.35
C PHE A 157 -3.89 -16.08 18.01
N VAL A 158 -4.98 -16.48 17.35
CA VAL A 158 -5.20 -17.85 16.86
C VAL A 158 -5.55 -17.78 15.37
N VAL A 159 -4.85 -18.58 14.57
CA VAL A 159 -5.07 -18.69 13.12
C VAL A 159 -5.77 -19.99 12.82
N ILE A 160 -6.85 -19.95 12.06
CA ILE A 160 -7.52 -21.15 11.54
C ILE A 160 -6.76 -21.57 10.28
N GLU A 161 -6.11 -22.74 10.33
CA GLU A 161 -5.35 -23.28 9.18
C GLU A 161 -6.23 -24.15 8.29
N GLU A 162 -7.03 -25.01 8.93
CA GLU A 162 -7.94 -25.90 8.22
C GLU A 162 -9.25 -26.05 9.00
N MET A 163 -10.33 -26.15 8.27
CA MET A 163 -11.66 -26.39 8.81
C MET A 163 -12.38 -27.42 7.96
N SER A 164 -12.81 -28.51 8.59
CA SER A 164 -13.62 -29.54 7.97
C SER A 164 -14.90 -29.73 8.72
N LEU A 165 -16.01 -29.71 8.02
CA LEU A 165 -17.35 -29.95 8.59
C LEU A 165 -17.95 -31.19 7.95
N THR A 166 -18.28 -32.16 8.78
CA THR A 166 -18.82 -33.45 8.33
C THR A 166 -20.20 -33.66 8.95
N GLU A 167 -21.16 -34.09 8.15
CA GLU A 167 -22.47 -34.54 8.65
C GLU A 167 -22.35 -35.92 9.29
N GLY A 168 -23.06 -36.12 10.39
CA GLY A 168 -23.22 -37.45 10.97
C GLY A 168 -24.01 -38.36 10.06
N THR A 169 -23.85 -39.66 10.26
CA THR A 169 -24.43 -40.70 9.39
C THR A 169 -25.98 -40.80 9.49
N ASP A 170 -26.56 -40.27 10.56
CA ASP A 170 -28.01 -40.30 10.80
C ASP A 170 -28.64 -38.92 10.57
N ALA A 171 -29.89 -38.87 10.11
CA ALA A 171 -30.62 -37.65 9.78
C ALA A 171 -30.73 -36.60 10.91
N ASN A 172 -30.50 -37.01 12.16
CA ASN A 172 -30.48 -36.16 13.35
C ASN A 172 -29.12 -36.13 14.06
N ALA A 173 -28.07 -36.68 13.44
CA ALA A 173 -26.74 -36.65 14.04
C ALA A 173 -26.18 -35.23 14.06
N PRO A 174 -25.49 -34.85 15.13
CA PRO A 174 -24.81 -33.55 15.18
C PRO A 174 -23.74 -33.47 14.11
N LEU A 175 -23.45 -32.25 13.66
CA LEU A 175 -22.33 -31.97 12.77
C LEU A 175 -21.04 -32.13 13.55
N THR A 176 -20.05 -32.76 12.93
CA THR A 176 -18.69 -32.83 13.46
C THR A 176 -17.80 -31.78 12.77
N LEU A 177 -17.31 -30.84 13.55
CA LEU A 177 -16.38 -29.82 13.13
C LEU A 177 -14.96 -30.21 13.55
N THR A 178 -14.08 -30.40 12.58
CA THR A 178 -12.64 -30.57 12.81
C THR A 178 -11.94 -29.29 12.46
N LEU A 179 -11.17 -28.74 13.40
CA LEU A 179 -10.40 -27.51 13.24
C LEU A 179 -8.92 -27.78 13.48
N GLU A 180 -8.10 -27.32 12.54
CA GLU A 180 -6.67 -27.15 12.77
C GLU A 180 -6.38 -25.67 12.99
N LEU A 181 -5.90 -25.37 14.19
CA LEU A 181 -5.59 -24.04 14.65
C LEU A 181 -4.08 -23.89 14.86
N ALA A 182 -3.57 -22.73 14.62
CA ALA A 182 -2.19 -22.38 14.96
C ALA A 182 -2.15 -21.15 15.85
N THR A 183 -1.28 -21.17 16.84
CA THR A 183 -0.87 -19.98 17.56
C THR A 183 0.65 -19.87 17.51
N TYR A 184 1.14 -18.64 17.68
CA TYR A 184 2.55 -18.36 17.63
C TYR A 184 3.00 -17.76 18.96
N PHE A 185 4.25 -18.00 19.32
CA PHE A 185 4.88 -17.38 20.48
C PHE A 185 6.33 -17.07 20.17
N ARG A 186 6.94 -16.21 20.95
CA ARG A 186 8.35 -15.87 20.77
C ARG A 186 9.23 -17.05 21.16
N ALA A 187 10.11 -17.46 20.25
CA ALA A 187 11.21 -18.33 20.64
C ALA A 187 12.08 -17.54 21.62
N GLU A 188 12.24 -18.00 22.86
CA GLU A 188 13.31 -17.49 23.69
C GLU A 188 14.62 -17.74 22.94
N GLY A 189 15.24 -16.65 22.48
CA GLY A 189 16.55 -16.74 21.85
C GLY A 189 17.49 -17.37 22.88
N ASN A 190 17.94 -18.58 22.61
CA ASN A 190 19.12 -19.12 23.28
C ASN A 190 20.25 -18.12 23.03
N GLY A 191 20.39 -17.16 23.93
CA GLY A 191 21.56 -16.30 24.00
C GLY A 191 22.75 -17.17 24.28
N SER A 192 23.51 -17.42 23.25
CA SER A 192 24.91 -17.89 23.36
C SER A 192 25.84 -16.73 23.14
#